data_e89315bb52f1d1cae875cbeb549fd82c
#
_entry.id   e89315bb52f1d1cae875cbeb549fd82c
#
_cell.length_a   1.000
_cell.length_b   1.000
_cell.length_c   1.000
_cell.angle_alpha   90.00
_cell.angle_beta   90.00
_cell.angle_gamma   90.00
#
_symmetry.space_group_name_H-M   'P 1'
#
loop_
_entity.id
_entity.type
_entity.pdbx_description
1 polymer ?
#
loop_
_entity_poly.entity_id
_entity_poly.type
_entity_poly.pdbx_seq_one_letter_code
_entity_poly.pdbx_strand_id
1 'polypeptide(L)'
;MSERSAEPSPAGAAAGGAEAPEVPAGVRARLALALDVDDLVAALRLVRSLRPWFGTMKVGLELYSAAGPEAISMVADAGVDVFCDMKLHDIPNTVGRAARVFGALGACYLTLHGAGGSTMVRAGVEGLREGAAEADLPEPMALGVTVLTSEPEVSAHVLRQRVSAGLDGGCGGFVCAVDDVAAVRQLAPAARLVTPGIRPEGSPVDDQGRVATPRQALEAGSDLLVVGRPVIRADDPVAAARALVASLA
;
A
#
# COMPACT_ATOMS: atom_id res chain seq x y z
N MET A 1 63.62 -11.37 -34.98
CA MET A 1 62.95 -11.81 -33.77
C MET A 1 62.75 -10.55 -32.91
N SER A 2 61.59 -10.00 -32.91
CA SER A 2 61.25 -8.79 -32.14
C SER A 2 59.94 -9.07 -31.39
N GLU A 3 60.11 -9.29 -30.10
CA GLU A 3 59.04 -9.51 -29.17
C GLU A 3 58.29 -8.17 -28.96
N ARG A 4 57.00 -8.13 -29.31
CA ARG A 4 56.09 -7.03 -28.93
C ARG A 4 55.46 -7.38 -27.59
N SER A 5 55.87 -6.67 -26.56
CA SER A 5 55.24 -6.66 -25.25
C SER A 5 53.83 -6.06 -25.38
N ALA A 6 52.82 -6.84 -24.98
CA ALA A 6 51.43 -6.36 -24.85
C ALA A 6 51.28 -5.64 -23.51
N GLU A 7 50.91 -4.38 -23.55
CA GLU A 7 50.45 -3.62 -22.37
C GLU A 7 49.07 -4.09 -21.93
N PRO A 8 48.81 -4.25 -20.63
CA PRO A 8 47.47 -4.56 -20.14
C PRO A 8 46.55 -3.30 -20.18
N SER A 9 45.41 -3.46 -20.82
CA SER A 9 44.31 -2.50 -20.83
C SER A 9 43.81 -2.22 -19.39
N PRO A 10 43.54 -0.97 -19.01
CA PRO A 10 42.98 -0.69 -17.68
C PRO A 10 41.55 -1.19 -17.59
N ALA A 11 41.33 -2.15 -16.69
CA ALA A 11 40.05 -2.70 -16.35
C ALA A 11 39.11 -1.62 -15.78
N GLY A 12 37.89 -1.77 -16.19
CA GLY A 12 36.64 -1.10 -15.82
C GLY A 12 36.59 -0.23 -14.57
N ALA A 13 36.16 0.99 -14.80
CA ALA A 13 35.65 1.85 -13.75
C ALA A 13 34.51 1.12 -13.01
N ALA A 14 34.71 0.88 -11.74
CA ALA A 14 33.68 0.42 -10.83
C ALA A 14 32.53 1.42 -10.87
N ALA A 15 31.33 0.94 -11.25
CA ALA A 15 30.10 1.69 -11.07
C ALA A 15 29.98 2.02 -9.58
N GLY A 16 30.08 3.31 -9.26
CA GLY A 16 29.90 3.81 -7.90
C GLY A 16 28.55 3.36 -7.39
N GLY A 17 28.54 2.50 -6.39
CA GLY A 17 27.36 2.14 -5.64
C GLY A 17 26.83 3.42 -4.98
N ALA A 18 25.76 4.00 -5.52
CA ALA A 18 25.08 5.08 -4.85
C ALA A 18 24.62 4.56 -3.48
N GLU A 19 25.15 5.16 -2.42
CA GLU A 19 24.76 4.88 -1.04
C GLU A 19 23.24 4.96 -0.93
N ALA A 20 22.61 3.92 -0.34
CA ALA A 20 21.16 3.89 -0.20
C ALA A 20 20.71 5.16 0.55
N PRO A 21 19.67 5.86 0.08
CA PRO A 21 19.27 7.12 0.69
C PRO A 21 18.87 6.90 2.15
N GLU A 22 19.38 7.73 3.04
CA GLU A 22 19.05 7.69 4.45
C GLU A 22 17.65 8.30 4.65
N VAL A 23 16.61 7.49 4.42
CA VAL A 23 15.21 7.88 4.68
C VAL A 23 14.91 7.61 6.15
N PRO A 24 14.44 8.61 6.93
CA PRO A 24 14.06 8.38 8.31
C PRO A 24 13.03 7.25 8.40
N ALA A 25 13.28 6.25 9.24
CA ALA A 25 12.42 5.06 9.35
C ALA A 25 10.95 5.42 9.63
N GLY A 26 10.71 6.47 10.41
CA GLY A 26 9.37 6.99 10.69
C GLY A 26 8.65 7.55 9.45
N VAL A 27 9.35 8.15 8.49
CA VAL A 27 8.78 8.64 7.23
C VAL A 27 8.49 7.45 6.30
N ARG A 28 9.46 6.54 6.14
CA ARG A 28 9.33 5.34 5.31
C ARG A 28 8.13 4.48 5.74
N ALA A 29 7.91 4.30 7.06
CA ALA A 29 6.80 3.52 7.62
C ALA A 29 5.41 4.14 7.37
N ARG A 30 5.35 5.42 6.99
CA ARG A 30 4.12 6.13 6.65
C ARG A 30 3.80 6.18 5.17
N LEU A 31 4.59 5.55 4.32
CA LEU A 31 4.43 5.58 2.88
C LEU A 31 4.16 4.19 2.30
N ALA A 32 3.08 4.08 1.54
CA ALA A 32 2.73 2.92 0.73
C ALA A 32 2.75 3.30 -0.76
N LEU A 33 3.48 2.54 -1.57
CA LEU A 33 3.49 2.70 -3.03
C LEU A 33 2.41 1.83 -3.66
N ALA A 34 1.51 2.43 -4.44
CA ALA A 34 0.56 1.68 -5.24
C ALA A 34 1.23 1.16 -6.52
N LEU A 35 1.30 -0.17 -6.66
CA LEU A 35 1.83 -0.85 -7.84
C LEU A 35 0.72 -1.02 -8.89
N ASP A 36 0.19 0.12 -9.37
CA ASP A 36 -0.89 0.14 -10.36
C ASP A 36 -0.28 -0.01 -11.77
N VAL A 37 0.10 -1.24 -12.10
CA VAL A 37 0.66 -1.73 -13.37
C VAL A 37 0.12 -3.12 -13.67
N ASP A 38 0.05 -3.50 -14.95
CA ASP A 38 -0.47 -4.76 -15.47
C ASP A 38 0.62 -5.80 -15.79
N ASP A 39 1.84 -5.58 -15.34
CA ASP A 39 3.00 -6.44 -15.57
C ASP A 39 3.80 -6.67 -14.29
N LEU A 40 4.00 -7.94 -13.92
CA LEU A 40 4.71 -8.32 -12.70
C LEU A 40 6.19 -7.93 -12.73
N VAL A 41 6.83 -8.01 -13.89
CA VAL A 41 8.26 -7.64 -14.03
C VAL A 41 8.43 -6.14 -13.83
N ALA A 42 7.51 -5.34 -14.38
CA ALA A 42 7.47 -3.89 -14.17
C ALA A 42 7.23 -3.56 -12.69
N ALA A 43 6.28 -4.23 -12.03
CA ALA A 43 6.01 -4.08 -10.60
C ALA A 43 7.27 -4.37 -9.76
N LEU A 44 7.95 -5.48 -10.01
CA LEU A 44 9.15 -5.86 -9.26
C LEU A 44 10.36 -4.93 -9.51
N ARG A 45 10.46 -4.31 -10.69
CA ARG A 45 11.44 -3.25 -10.95
C ARG A 45 11.16 -2.02 -10.07
N LEU A 46 9.89 -1.59 -9.99
CA LEU A 46 9.47 -0.50 -9.11
C LEU A 46 9.75 -0.83 -7.63
N VAL A 47 9.41 -2.03 -7.18
CA VAL A 47 9.73 -2.49 -5.80
C VAL A 47 11.21 -2.37 -5.51
N ARG A 48 12.08 -2.93 -6.36
CA ARG A 48 13.54 -2.91 -6.16
C ARG A 48 14.10 -1.48 -6.07
N SER A 49 13.63 -0.57 -6.93
CA SER A 49 14.13 0.81 -6.98
C SER A 49 13.54 1.69 -5.87
N LEU A 50 12.30 1.41 -5.43
CA LEU A 50 11.55 2.31 -4.54
C LEU A 50 11.39 1.81 -3.10
N ARG A 51 11.71 0.54 -2.78
CA ARG A 51 11.67 0.03 -1.40
C ARG A 51 12.50 0.82 -0.38
N PRO A 52 13.58 1.55 -0.75
CA PRO A 52 14.25 2.39 0.22
C PRO A 52 13.38 3.56 0.73
N TRP A 53 12.39 3.99 -0.07
CA TRP A 53 11.53 5.14 0.19
C TRP A 53 10.19 4.75 0.81
N PHE A 54 9.68 3.57 0.49
CA PHE A 54 8.36 3.08 0.90
C PHE A 54 8.50 1.84 1.77
N GLY A 55 7.83 1.84 2.94
CA GLY A 55 7.78 0.67 3.82
C GLY A 55 6.80 -0.39 3.33
N THR A 56 5.76 0.05 2.64
CA THR A 56 4.65 -0.79 2.18
C THR A 56 4.50 -0.71 0.66
N MET A 57 4.20 -1.84 0.02
CA MET A 57 3.84 -1.92 -1.39
C MET A 57 2.39 -2.40 -1.52
N LYS A 58 1.54 -1.60 -2.18
CA LYS A 58 0.13 -1.94 -2.38
C LYS A 58 -0.08 -2.68 -3.69
N VAL A 59 -0.49 -3.92 -3.60
CA VAL A 59 -0.98 -4.73 -4.72
C VAL A 59 -2.49 -4.52 -4.82
N GLY A 60 -2.92 -3.85 -5.90
CA GLY A 60 -4.34 -3.61 -6.21
C GLY A 60 -4.91 -4.61 -7.20
N LEU A 61 -6.18 -4.38 -7.59
CA LEU A 61 -6.89 -5.28 -8.51
C LEU A 61 -6.21 -5.41 -9.86
N GLU A 62 -5.60 -4.34 -10.40
CA GLU A 62 -4.93 -4.35 -11.71
C GLU A 62 -3.79 -5.38 -11.71
N LEU A 63 -2.81 -5.22 -10.85
CA LEU A 63 -1.66 -6.13 -10.78
C LEU A 63 -2.06 -7.55 -10.38
N TYR A 64 -3.00 -7.68 -9.42
CA TYR A 64 -3.50 -8.98 -9.01
C TYR A 64 -4.25 -9.71 -10.14
N SER A 65 -5.04 -9.00 -10.95
CA SER A 65 -5.72 -9.59 -12.09
C SER A 65 -4.76 -10.02 -13.21
N ALA A 66 -3.65 -9.32 -13.35
CA ALA A 66 -2.63 -9.62 -14.36
C ALA A 66 -1.73 -10.80 -13.95
N ALA A 67 -1.33 -10.89 -12.67
CA ALA A 67 -0.31 -11.82 -12.21
C ALA A 67 -0.80 -12.82 -11.13
N GLY A 68 -2.01 -12.67 -10.63
CA GLY A 68 -2.57 -13.58 -9.62
C GLY A 68 -1.83 -13.55 -8.28
N PRO A 69 -1.86 -14.67 -7.54
CA PRO A 69 -1.23 -14.79 -6.22
C PRO A 69 0.28 -14.49 -6.22
N GLU A 70 0.97 -14.74 -7.33
CA GLU A 70 2.40 -14.48 -7.47
C GLU A 70 2.75 -13.00 -7.25
N ALA A 71 1.83 -12.07 -7.58
CA ALA A 71 2.03 -10.65 -7.31
C ALA A 71 2.25 -10.36 -5.81
N ILE A 72 1.64 -11.14 -4.93
CA ILE A 72 1.74 -10.95 -3.49
C ILE A 72 3.02 -11.57 -2.96
N SER A 73 3.24 -12.87 -3.22
CA SER A 73 4.40 -13.60 -2.71
C SER A 73 5.72 -12.99 -3.17
N MET A 74 5.85 -12.65 -4.46
CA MET A 74 7.09 -12.06 -4.99
C MET A 74 7.36 -10.65 -4.46
N VAL A 75 6.33 -9.87 -4.14
CA VAL A 75 6.51 -8.57 -3.48
C VAL A 75 6.89 -8.77 -2.00
N ALA A 76 6.29 -9.74 -1.31
CA ALA A 76 6.66 -10.09 0.06
C ALA A 76 8.12 -10.57 0.17
N ASP A 77 8.57 -11.41 -0.77
CA ASP A 77 9.95 -11.90 -0.86
C ASP A 77 10.98 -10.76 -1.05
N ALA A 78 10.55 -9.59 -1.52
CA ALA A 78 11.42 -8.41 -1.61
C ALA A 78 11.68 -7.75 -0.24
N GLY A 79 11.10 -8.24 0.85
CA GLY A 79 11.30 -7.76 2.21
C GLY A 79 10.64 -6.41 2.51
N VAL A 80 9.44 -6.21 1.97
CA VAL A 80 8.57 -5.05 2.22
C VAL A 80 7.20 -5.51 2.70
N ASP A 81 6.48 -4.67 3.43
CA ASP A 81 5.10 -4.94 3.80
C ASP A 81 4.20 -4.97 2.56
N VAL A 82 3.37 -6.02 2.44
CA VAL A 82 2.41 -6.12 1.33
C VAL A 82 1.03 -5.68 1.77
N PHE A 83 0.49 -4.70 1.08
CA PHE A 83 -0.88 -4.23 1.25
C PHE A 83 -1.76 -4.74 0.09
N CYS A 84 -2.57 -5.77 0.34
CA CYS A 84 -3.54 -6.32 -0.61
C CYS A 84 -4.82 -5.48 -0.62
N ASP A 85 -4.97 -4.61 -1.63
CA ASP A 85 -6.11 -3.70 -1.76
C ASP A 85 -7.21 -4.29 -2.65
N MET A 86 -7.89 -5.34 -2.14
CA MET A 86 -8.87 -6.15 -2.87
C MET A 86 -10.32 -5.74 -2.61
N LYS A 87 -10.58 -5.01 -1.52
CA LYS A 87 -11.91 -4.56 -1.10
C LYS A 87 -12.94 -5.69 -1.08
N LEU A 88 -12.57 -6.83 -0.46
CA LEU A 88 -13.40 -8.04 -0.46
C LEU A 88 -14.82 -7.73 0.02
N HIS A 89 -15.81 -8.15 -0.76
CA HIS A 89 -17.21 -7.91 -0.49
C HIS A 89 -18.06 -9.03 -1.12
N ASP A 90 -18.43 -10.01 -0.33
CA ASP A 90 -19.24 -11.18 -0.72
C ASP A 90 -19.89 -11.77 0.56
N ILE A 91 -20.54 -12.92 0.46
CA ILE A 91 -21.05 -13.63 1.65
C ILE A 91 -19.90 -14.01 2.60
N PRO A 92 -20.14 -14.08 3.92
CA PRO A 92 -19.08 -14.26 4.92
C PRO A 92 -18.13 -15.43 4.66
N ASN A 93 -18.68 -16.60 4.28
CA ASN A 93 -17.87 -17.79 3.99
C ASN A 93 -16.88 -17.58 2.83
N THR A 94 -17.32 -16.91 1.76
CA THR A 94 -16.46 -16.62 0.60
C THR A 94 -15.34 -15.66 0.98
N VAL A 95 -15.68 -14.58 1.71
CA VAL A 95 -14.71 -13.58 2.16
C VAL A 95 -13.69 -14.20 3.12
N GLY A 96 -14.13 -15.01 4.08
CA GLY A 96 -13.23 -15.69 5.02
C GLY A 96 -12.23 -16.61 4.33
N ARG A 97 -12.70 -17.43 3.37
CA ARG A 97 -11.83 -18.34 2.61
C ARG A 97 -10.85 -17.57 1.70
N ALA A 98 -11.30 -16.50 1.06
CA ALA A 98 -10.41 -15.65 0.26
C ALA A 98 -9.35 -14.97 1.14
N ALA A 99 -9.76 -14.39 2.26
CA ALA A 99 -8.86 -13.72 3.19
C ALA A 99 -7.79 -14.67 3.76
N ARG A 100 -8.14 -15.94 4.04
CA ARG A 100 -7.18 -16.97 4.48
C ARG A 100 -6.07 -17.20 3.44
N VAL A 101 -6.42 -17.23 2.16
CA VAL A 101 -5.41 -17.33 1.08
C VAL A 101 -4.48 -16.12 1.09
N PHE A 102 -5.03 -14.90 1.22
CA PHE A 102 -4.20 -13.68 1.28
C PHE A 102 -3.27 -13.69 2.51
N GLY A 103 -3.74 -14.15 3.66
CA GLY A 103 -2.90 -14.31 4.85
C GLY A 103 -1.73 -15.26 4.62
N ALA A 104 -1.99 -16.44 4.05
CA ALA A 104 -0.97 -17.43 3.73
C ALA A 104 0.05 -16.97 2.67
N LEU A 105 -0.32 -16.01 1.81
CA LEU A 105 0.59 -15.41 0.81
C LEU A 105 1.48 -14.28 1.37
N GLY A 106 1.34 -13.90 2.64
CA GLY A 106 2.16 -12.87 3.27
C GLY A 106 1.59 -11.45 3.18
N ALA A 107 0.27 -11.29 3.01
CA ALA A 107 -0.37 -9.99 3.11
C ALA A 107 -0.22 -9.43 4.53
N CYS A 108 0.43 -8.27 4.69
CA CYS A 108 0.46 -7.53 5.96
C CYS A 108 -0.83 -6.73 6.18
N TYR A 109 -1.44 -6.27 5.10
CA TYR A 109 -2.73 -5.56 5.11
C TYR A 109 -3.67 -6.15 4.05
N LEU A 110 -4.96 -6.29 4.39
CA LEU A 110 -6.02 -6.69 3.44
C LEU A 110 -7.24 -5.80 3.63
N THR A 111 -7.79 -5.27 2.54
CA THR A 111 -9.03 -4.48 2.57
C THR A 111 -10.28 -5.35 2.52
N LEU A 112 -11.20 -5.07 3.46
CA LEU A 112 -12.55 -5.63 3.54
C LEU A 112 -13.55 -4.49 3.44
N HIS A 113 -14.61 -4.62 2.65
CA HIS A 113 -15.56 -3.52 2.45
C HIS A 113 -16.54 -3.42 3.61
N GLY A 114 -16.57 -2.28 4.32
CA GLY A 114 -17.45 -2.06 5.49
C GLY A 114 -18.96 -2.16 5.18
N ALA A 115 -19.36 -1.98 3.92
CA ALA A 115 -20.75 -2.17 3.50
C ALA A 115 -21.23 -3.63 3.59
N GLY A 116 -20.31 -4.61 3.67
CA GLY A 116 -20.67 -6.03 3.87
C GLY A 116 -21.16 -6.39 5.26
N GLY A 117 -21.11 -5.45 6.20
CA GLY A 117 -21.53 -5.64 7.59
C GLY A 117 -20.53 -6.41 8.45
N SER A 118 -20.75 -6.39 9.78
CA SER A 118 -19.80 -6.91 10.76
C SER A 118 -19.56 -8.42 10.65
N THR A 119 -20.56 -9.20 10.27
CA THR A 119 -20.43 -10.67 10.13
C THR A 119 -19.48 -11.03 8.98
N MET A 120 -19.60 -10.36 7.83
CA MET A 120 -18.70 -10.55 6.70
C MET A 120 -17.28 -10.09 7.03
N VAL A 121 -17.15 -8.92 7.64
CA VAL A 121 -15.84 -8.37 8.04
C VAL A 121 -15.17 -9.30 9.03
N ARG A 122 -15.88 -9.81 10.04
CA ARG A 122 -15.33 -10.76 11.02
C ARG A 122 -14.81 -12.02 10.37
N ALA A 123 -15.58 -12.63 9.47
CA ALA A 123 -15.12 -13.80 8.73
C ALA A 123 -13.83 -13.53 7.94
N GLY A 124 -13.73 -12.34 7.33
CA GLY A 124 -12.51 -11.91 6.65
C GLY A 124 -11.31 -11.72 7.57
N VAL A 125 -11.52 -11.11 8.74
CA VAL A 125 -10.46 -10.92 9.75
C VAL A 125 -9.96 -12.25 10.28
N GLU A 126 -10.89 -13.16 10.65
CA GLU A 126 -10.55 -14.49 11.15
C GLU A 126 -9.78 -15.29 10.09
N GLY A 127 -10.30 -15.37 8.86
CA GLY A 127 -9.63 -16.07 7.77
C GLY A 127 -8.23 -15.52 7.48
N LEU A 128 -8.06 -14.19 7.45
CA LEU A 128 -6.76 -13.55 7.21
C LEU A 128 -5.71 -13.97 8.26
N ARG A 129 -6.10 -13.96 9.55
CA ARG A 129 -5.24 -14.37 10.66
C ARG A 129 -4.92 -15.87 10.63
N GLU A 130 -5.92 -16.71 10.37
CA GLU A 130 -5.73 -18.16 10.23
C GLU A 130 -4.72 -18.50 9.14
N GLY A 131 -4.86 -17.88 7.95
CA GLY A 131 -3.95 -18.13 6.83
C GLY A 131 -2.51 -17.74 7.14
N ALA A 132 -2.30 -16.58 7.78
CA ALA A 132 -0.96 -16.17 8.20
C ALA A 132 -0.37 -17.09 9.26
N ALA A 133 -1.15 -17.47 10.25
CA ALA A 133 -0.71 -18.40 11.32
C ALA A 133 -0.34 -19.78 10.77
N GLU A 134 -1.10 -20.31 9.80
CA GLU A 134 -0.79 -21.60 9.15
C GLU A 134 0.50 -21.55 8.31
N ALA A 135 0.85 -20.37 7.80
CA ALA A 135 2.09 -20.14 7.05
C ALA A 135 3.27 -19.69 7.92
N ASP A 136 3.12 -19.66 9.25
CA ASP A 136 4.12 -19.16 10.20
C ASP A 136 4.58 -17.73 9.92
N LEU A 137 3.63 -16.86 9.50
CA LEU A 137 3.84 -15.47 9.17
C LEU A 137 3.33 -14.54 10.29
N PRO A 138 3.84 -13.30 10.39
CA PRO A 138 3.37 -12.31 11.35
C PRO A 138 1.86 -12.03 11.21
N GLU A 139 1.20 -11.70 12.33
CA GLU A 139 -0.23 -11.37 12.32
C GLU A 139 -0.53 -10.18 11.43
N PRO A 140 -1.38 -10.33 10.39
CA PRO A 140 -1.75 -9.27 9.48
C PRO A 140 -2.88 -8.40 10.03
N MET A 141 -3.05 -7.21 9.45
CA MET A 141 -4.11 -6.29 9.81
C MET A 141 -5.17 -6.18 8.70
N ALA A 142 -6.42 -6.47 9.03
CA ALA A 142 -7.54 -6.15 8.15
C ALA A 142 -7.88 -4.65 8.23
N LEU A 143 -8.11 -4.04 7.06
CA LEU A 143 -8.48 -2.64 6.89
C LEU A 143 -9.92 -2.55 6.37
N GLY A 144 -10.81 -1.90 7.12
CA GLY A 144 -12.18 -1.62 6.69
C GLY A 144 -12.21 -0.49 5.65
N VAL A 145 -12.76 -0.74 4.46
CA VAL A 145 -13.02 0.32 3.48
C VAL A 145 -14.30 1.06 3.88
N THR A 146 -14.19 2.37 4.07
CA THR A 146 -15.32 3.22 4.48
C THR A 146 -16.11 3.69 3.26
N VAL A 147 -15.64 4.74 2.58
CA VAL A 147 -16.25 5.35 1.40
C VAL A 147 -15.21 5.38 0.30
N LEU A 148 -15.57 4.94 -0.90
CA LEU A 148 -14.65 5.00 -2.04
C LEU A 148 -14.45 6.47 -2.46
N THR A 149 -13.24 6.80 -2.92
CA THR A 149 -12.93 8.16 -3.39
C THR A 149 -13.76 8.60 -4.60
N SER A 150 -14.34 7.63 -5.31
CA SER A 150 -15.25 7.83 -6.44
C SER A 150 -16.73 7.91 -6.05
N GLU A 151 -17.10 7.53 -4.82
CA GLU A 151 -18.47 7.70 -4.36
C GLU A 151 -18.78 9.19 -4.16
N PRO A 152 -19.96 9.68 -4.65
CA PRO A 152 -20.39 11.02 -4.35
C PRO A 152 -20.59 11.18 -2.83
N GLU A 153 -20.84 12.40 -2.37
CA GLU A 153 -21.04 12.69 -0.94
C GLU A 153 -21.92 11.65 -0.25
N VAL A 154 -21.31 10.86 0.63
CA VAL A 154 -22.01 9.85 1.41
C VAL A 154 -22.39 10.48 2.75
N SER A 155 -23.62 10.23 3.21
CA SER A 155 -24.07 10.79 4.48
C SER A 155 -23.18 10.31 5.65
N ALA A 156 -23.01 11.15 6.66
CA ALA A 156 -22.30 10.80 7.89
C ALA A 156 -22.86 9.54 8.58
N HIS A 157 -24.11 9.17 8.32
CA HIS A 157 -24.72 7.94 8.81
C HIS A 157 -24.08 6.70 8.17
N VAL A 158 -23.89 6.69 6.85
CA VAL A 158 -23.26 5.56 6.11
C VAL A 158 -21.81 5.42 6.53
N LEU A 159 -21.07 6.53 6.69
CA LEU A 159 -19.69 6.48 7.19
C LEU A 159 -19.65 5.80 8.57
N ARG A 160 -20.48 6.25 9.51
CA ARG A 160 -20.56 5.64 10.85
C ARG A 160 -20.93 4.16 10.80
N GLN A 161 -21.87 3.78 9.98
CA GLN A 161 -22.30 2.39 9.83
C GLN A 161 -21.16 1.50 9.33
N ARG A 162 -20.41 1.95 8.32
CA ARG A 162 -19.27 1.18 7.75
C ARG A 162 -18.10 1.10 8.75
N VAL A 163 -17.81 2.18 9.49
CA VAL A 163 -16.79 2.17 10.55
C VAL A 163 -17.21 1.23 11.70
N SER A 164 -18.47 1.31 12.17
CA SER A 164 -18.98 0.39 13.20
C SER A 164 -18.87 -1.06 12.75
N ALA A 165 -19.27 -1.38 11.51
CA ALA A 165 -19.15 -2.73 10.97
C ALA A 165 -17.69 -3.24 10.94
N GLY A 166 -16.75 -2.35 10.62
CA GLY A 166 -15.32 -2.66 10.67
C GLY A 166 -14.81 -2.94 12.08
N LEU A 167 -15.16 -2.08 13.04
CA LEU A 167 -14.78 -2.25 14.45
C LEU A 167 -15.38 -3.53 15.05
N ASP A 168 -16.67 -3.73 14.88
CA ASP A 168 -17.40 -4.91 15.36
C ASP A 168 -16.90 -6.21 14.72
N GLY A 169 -16.37 -6.12 13.49
CA GLY A 169 -15.74 -7.21 12.77
C GLY A 169 -14.27 -7.44 13.10
N GLY A 170 -13.63 -6.53 13.85
CA GLY A 170 -12.24 -6.70 14.31
C GLY A 170 -11.17 -6.12 13.37
N CYS A 171 -11.52 -5.16 12.48
CA CYS A 171 -10.54 -4.42 11.70
C CYS A 171 -9.61 -3.60 12.61
N GLY A 172 -8.30 -3.65 12.35
CA GLY A 172 -7.30 -2.84 13.05
C GLY A 172 -7.13 -1.43 12.47
N GLY A 173 -7.70 -1.17 11.30
CA GLY A 173 -7.62 0.13 10.63
C GLY A 173 -8.69 0.35 9.58
N PHE A 174 -8.65 1.52 8.94
CA PHE A 174 -9.60 1.93 7.92
C PHE A 174 -8.92 2.63 6.75
N VAL A 175 -9.44 2.36 5.55
CA VAL A 175 -9.13 3.14 4.36
C VAL A 175 -10.19 4.21 4.20
N CYS A 176 -9.80 5.49 4.23
CA CYS A 176 -10.70 6.63 4.09
C CYS A 176 -10.03 7.78 3.32
N ALA A 177 -10.83 8.58 2.62
CA ALA A 177 -10.36 9.81 2.00
C ALA A 177 -9.94 10.82 3.07
N VAL A 178 -9.10 11.79 2.70
CA VAL A 178 -8.56 12.79 3.64
C VAL A 178 -9.67 13.55 4.38
N ASP A 179 -10.77 13.89 3.69
CA ASP A 179 -11.90 14.63 4.25
C ASP A 179 -12.63 13.84 5.37
N ASP A 180 -12.55 12.52 5.33
CA ASP A 180 -13.21 11.63 6.28
C ASP A 180 -12.29 11.28 7.47
N VAL A 181 -10.97 11.54 7.40
CA VAL A 181 -9.99 11.12 8.42
C VAL A 181 -10.37 11.58 9.82
N ALA A 182 -10.70 12.85 9.99
CA ALA A 182 -11.05 13.41 11.31
C ALA A 182 -12.30 12.74 11.91
N ALA A 183 -13.32 12.48 11.08
CA ALA A 183 -14.53 11.80 11.51
C ALA A 183 -14.28 10.33 11.85
N VAL A 184 -13.49 9.62 11.04
CA VAL A 184 -13.10 8.22 11.31
C VAL A 184 -12.24 8.14 12.57
N ARG A 185 -11.29 9.05 12.78
CA ARG A 185 -10.48 9.10 14.00
C ARG A 185 -11.32 9.29 15.27
N GLN A 186 -12.39 10.11 15.21
CA GLN A 186 -13.33 10.26 16.33
C GLN A 186 -14.09 8.96 16.65
N LEU A 187 -14.47 8.20 15.61
CA LEU A 187 -15.22 6.94 15.75
C LEU A 187 -14.30 5.77 16.16
N ALA A 188 -13.04 5.80 15.72
CA ALA A 188 -12.06 4.74 15.90
C ALA A 188 -10.69 5.32 16.34
N PRO A 189 -10.56 5.81 17.60
CA PRO A 189 -9.36 6.57 18.04
C PRO A 189 -8.03 5.80 17.91
N ALA A 190 -8.06 4.48 18.11
CA ALA A 190 -6.87 3.62 18.08
C ALA A 190 -6.61 2.96 16.71
N ALA A 191 -7.52 3.12 15.74
CA ALA A 191 -7.39 2.48 14.44
C ALA A 191 -6.30 3.12 13.57
N ARG A 192 -5.61 2.30 12.77
CA ARG A 192 -4.69 2.79 11.73
C ARG A 192 -5.48 3.39 10.57
N LEU A 193 -5.24 4.64 10.22
CA LEU A 193 -5.91 5.32 9.12
C LEU A 193 -5.02 5.37 7.88
N VAL A 194 -5.50 4.78 6.80
CA VAL A 194 -4.83 4.66 5.52
C VAL A 194 -5.51 5.56 4.50
N THR A 195 -4.81 6.52 3.94
CA THR A 195 -5.39 7.53 3.05
C THR A 195 -4.83 7.41 1.63
N PRO A 196 -5.67 7.00 0.67
CA PRO A 196 -5.35 7.04 -0.76
C PRO A 196 -5.54 8.45 -1.34
N GLY A 197 -5.19 8.60 -2.62
CA GLY A 197 -5.39 9.89 -3.32
C GLY A 197 -4.34 10.95 -2.98
N ILE A 198 -3.19 10.54 -2.48
CA ILE A 198 -2.11 11.46 -2.14
C ILE A 198 -1.43 11.98 -3.40
N ARG A 199 -1.33 13.32 -3.48
CA ARG A 199 -0.71 14.06 -4.59
C ARG A 199 0.25 15.10 -4.02
N PRO A 200 1.57 15.03 -4.30
CA PRO A 200 2.48 16.14 -4.06
C PRO A 200 1.99 17.42 -4.73
N GLU A 201 2.37 18.57 -4.21
CA GLU A 201 2.02 19.88 -4.79
C GLU A 201 2.42 19.95 -6.27
N GLY A 202 1.53 20.47 -7.11
CA GLY A 202 1.75 20.58 -8.57
C GLY A 202 1.48 19.31 -9.38
N SER A 203 1.12 18.19 -8.74
CA SER A 203 0.75 16.97 -9.47
C SER A 203 -0.66 17.06 -10.06
N PRO A 204 -0.93 16.43 -11.23
CA PRO A 204 -2.28 16.36 -11.78
C PRO A 204 -3.27 15.65 -10.84
N VAL A 205 -4.52 16.13 -10.81
CA VAL A 205 -5.59 15.54 -9.99
C VAL A 205 -6.11 14.23 -10.58
N ASP A 206 -6.08 14.12 -11.91
CA ASP A 206 -6.60 12.98 -12.69
C ASP A 206 -8.09 12.65 -12.38
N ASP A 207 -8.40 11.33 -12.30
CA ASP A 207 -9.73 10.77 -12.06
C ASP A 207 -10.12 10.65 -10.56
N GLN A 208 -9.26 11.08 -9.65
CA GLN A 208 -9.53 11.02 -8.21
C GLN A 208 -10.28 12.27 -7.76
N GLY A 209 -11.53 12.12 -7.39
CA GLY A 209 -12.40 13.22 -6.96
C GLY A 209 -11.98 13.87 -5.62
N ARG A 210 -11.26 13.13 -4.76
CA ARG A 210 -10.79 13.59 -3.44
C ARG A 210 -9.29 13.34 -3.30
N VAL A 211 -8.49 14.40 -3.39
CA VAL A 211 -7.02 14.36 -3.32
C VAL A 211 -6.51 15.27 -2.21
N ALA A 212 -5.35 14.93 -1.66
CA ALA A 212 -4.68 15.76 -0.66
C ALA A 212 -3.16 15.73 -0.85
N THR A 213 -2.47 16.77 -0.40
CA THR A 213 -1.02 16.73 -0.29
C THR A 213 -0.62 15.78 0.85
N PRO A 214 0.61 15.24 0.82
CA PRO A 214 1.11 14.40 1.91
C PRO A 214 1.00 15.09 3.28
N ARG A 215 1.33 16.37 3.36
CA ARG A 215 1.26 17.19 4.58
C ARG A 215 -0.18 17.31 5.08
N GLN A 216 -1.12 17.69 4.22
CA GLN A 216 -2.55 17.80 4.58
C GLN A 216 -3.10 16.48 5.14
N ALA A 217 -2.75 15.35 4.52
CA ALA A 217 -3.22 14.06 5.00
C ALA A 217 -2.65 13.69 6.38
N LEU A 218 -1.36 13.99 6.65
CA LEU A 218 -0.76 13.77 7.97
C LEU A 218 -1.35 14.71 9.03
N GLU A 219 -1.55 15.98 8.70
CA GLU A 219 -2.18 16.97 9.60
C GLU A 219 -3.64 16.59 9.92
N ALA A 220 -4.36 16.00 8.97
CA ALA A 220 -5.70 15.46 9.21
C ALA A 220 -5.69 14.23 10.14
N GLY A 221 -4.54 13.57 10.36
CA GLY A 221 -4.39 12.42 11.25
C GLY A 221 -4.24 11.07 10.55
N SER A 222 -3.87 11.04 9.26
CA SER A 222 -3.56 9.80 8.53
C SER A 222 -2.26 9.18 9.04
N ASP A 223 -2.23 7.85 9.16
CA ASP A 223 -1.06 7.08 9.61
C ASP A 223 -0.25 6.50 8.45
N LEU A 224 -0.91 6.16 7.33
CA LEU A 224 -0.29 5.57 6.13
C LEU A 224 -0.85 6.25 4.87
N LEU A 225 0.04 6.80 4.06
CA LEU A 225 -0.27 7.52 2.84
C LEU A 225 -0.05 6.62 1.62
N VAL A 226 -1.08 6.44 0.78
CA VAL A 226 -0.97 5.64 -0.44
C VAL A 226 -0.71 6.56 -1.62
N VAL A 227 0.48 6.42 -2.22
CA VAL A 227 0.94 7.19 -3.39
C VAL A 227 1.10 6.23 -4.57
N GLY A 228 0.55 6.58 -5.72
CA GLY A 228 0.64 5.80 -6.95
C GLY A 228 1.23 6.63 -8.09
N ARG A 229 0.39 7.02 -9.03
CA ARG A 229 0.73 7.72 -10.28
C ARG A 229 1.78 8.84 -10.17
N PRO A 230 1.76 9.71 -9.15
CA PRO A 230 2.77 10.77 -9.03
C PRO A 230 4.21 10.25 -8.95
N VAL A 231 4.39 9.01 -8.54
CA VAL A 231 5.70 8.36 -8.46
C VAL A 231 5.89 7.36 -9.61
N ILE A 232 4.95 6.43 -9.81
CA ILE A 232 5.15 5.34 -10.79
C ILE A 232 5.11 5.79 -12.25
N ARG A 233 4.50 6.95 -12.56
CA ARG A 233 4.43 7.54 -13.91
C ARG A 233 5.38 8.72 -14.11
N ALA A 234 6.21 9.04 -13.12
CA ALA A 234 7.24 10.08 -13.29
C ALA A 234 8.33 9.59 -14.25
N ASP A 235 8.93 10.52 -14.99
CA ASP A 235 10.08 10.21 -15.87
C ASP A 235 11.25 9.61 -15.06
N ASP A 236 11.44 10.05 -13.82
CA ASP A 236 12.34 9.46 -12.83
C ASP A 236 11.59 9.14 -11.53
N PRO A 237 11.10 7.90 -11.35
CA PRO A 237 10.38 7.49 -10.13
C PRO A 237 11.19 7.62 -8.84
N VAL A 238 12.52 7.47 -8.91
CA VAL A 238 13.40 7.60 -7.73
C VAL A 238 13.52 9.07 -7.32
N ALA A 239 13.69 9.98 -8.28
CA ALA A 239 13.69 11.41 -8.01
C ALA A 239 12.34 11.88 -7.44
N ALA A 240 11.23 11.38 -7.98
CA ALA A 240 9.88 11.68 -7.47
C ALA A 240 9.69 11.17 -6.03
N ALA A 241 10.13 9.95 -5.71
CA ALA A 241 10.10 9.40 -4.36
C ALA A 241 10.95 10.21 -3.37
N ARG A 242 12.14 10.64 -3.81
CA ARG A 242 13.02 11.52 -3.00
C ARG A 242 12.35 12.85 -2.68
N ALA A 243 11.76 13.49 -3.69
CA ALA A 243 11.04 14.76 -3.51
C ALA A 243 9.84 14.61 -2.56
N LEU A 244 9.08 13.50 -2.68
CA LEU A 244 7.98 13.17 -1.79
C LEU A 244 8.46 13.08 -0.33
N VAL A 245 9.52 12.31 -0.05
CA VAL A 245 10.07 12.14 1.30
C VAL A 245 10.59 13.48 1.84
N ALA A 246 11.28 14.28 1.02
CA ALA A 246 11.78 15.59 1.42
C ALA A 246 10.64 16.56 1.81
N SER A 247 9.44 16.41 1.24
CA SER A 247 8.28 17.22 1.61
C SER A 247 7.67 16.87 2.97
N LEU A 248 8.10 15.75 3.58
CA LEU A 248 7.60 15.22 4.85
C LEU A 248 8.61 15.34 6.01
N ALA A 249 9.82 15.80 5.71
CA ALA A 249 10.91 15.99 6.67
C ALA A 249 10.83 17.38 7.41
#